data_2ccad14d12738e7d6656d988f94f5440
#
_entry.id   2ccad14d12738e7d6656d988f94f5440
#
_cell.length_a   1.000
_cell.length_b   1.000
_cell.length_c   1.000
_cell.angle_alpha   90.00
_cell.angle_beta   90.00
_cell.angle_gamma   90.00
#
_symmetry.space_group_name_H-M   'P 1'
#
loop_
_entity.id
_entity.type
_entity.pdbx_description
1 polymer ?
#
loop_
_entity_poly.entity_id
_entity_poly.type
_entity_poly.pdbx_seq_one_letter_code
_entity_poly.pdbx_strand_id
1 'polypeptide(L)'
;MTARVDWSQRAEKGFLASGIDPADRRGHKNYYIDLLQKIALEEVLELKREEIVLDFGCGSGRISYWIAPRVKKVVGLEITPEMIDLAEKNRTTENVEFTVYDGVHFPVFLNPFDLILSVGVLQTVRGEALRKTVSQLAQYLKNQGKLCLVEQVSDNPKVSRPKLEEYLQAFEESELKHLQSYPIRNGRWWMLYLIRYGLIPKGWFHRIAVWELMKNRKTEKQIPYYKDYLFLIEKP
;
A
#
# COMPACT_ATOMS: atom_id res chain seq x y z
N MET A 1 13.90 20.14 -5.36
CA MET A 1 12.57 19.97 -4.72
C MET A 1 11.71 19.13 -5.64
N THR A 2 11.37 17.90 -5.26
CA THR A 2 10.36 17.14 -6.00
C THR A 2 9.00 17.79 -5.73
N ALA A 3 8.25 18.14 -6.78
CA ALA A 3 6.93 18.72 -6.62
C ALA A 3 6.06 17.78 -5.77
N ARG A 4 5.40 18.36 -4.76
CA ARG A 4 4.45 17.61 -3.92
C ARG A 4 3.34 17.09 -4.82
N VAL A 5 3.00 15.81 -4.72
CA VAL A 5 1.92 15.23 -5.53
C VAL A 5 0.61 15.90 -5.15
N ASP A 6 -0.10 16.42 -6.13
CA ASP A 6 -1.46 16.93 -5.98
C ASP A 6 -2.44 15.75 -6.09
N TRP A 7 -2.88 15.26 -4.93
CA TRP A 7 -3.78 14.12 -4.84
C TRP A 7 -5.22 14.45 -5.26
N SER A 8 -5.66 15.71 -5.08
CA SER A 8 -6.98 16.18 -5.56
C SER A 8 -7.05 16.05 -7.08
N GLN A 9 -6.04 16.56 -7.80
CA GLN A 9 -5.95 16.41 -9.25
C GLN A 9 -5.81 14.93 -9.68
N ARG A 10 -5.18 14.10 -8.85
CA ARG A 10 -5.05 12.66 -9.14
C ARG A 10 -6.36 11.90 -9.02
N ALA A 11 -7.28 12.31 -8.13
CA ALA A 11 -8.60 11.70 -8.01
C ALA A 11 -9.38 11.72 -9.33
N GLU A 12 -9.21 12.77 -10.16
CA GLU A 12 -9.85 12.89 -11.48
C GLU A 12 -9.42 11.79 -12.47
N LYS A 13 -8.29 11.11 -12.24
CA LYS A 13 -7.76 10.05 -13.13
C LYS A 13 -8.49 8.71 -12.99
N GLY A 14 -9.37 8.58 -11.99
CA GLY A 14 -10.20 7.39 -11.76
C GLY A 14 -9.60 6.39 -10.80
N PHE A 15 -10.36 5.35 -10.50
CA PHE A 15 -10.21 4.43 -9.38
C PHE A 15 -8.81 3.81 -9.21
N LEU A 16 -8.21 3.24 -10.25
CA LEU A 16 -6.86 2.67 -10.16
C LEU A 16 -5.76 3.68 -10.48
N ALA A 17 -6.01 4.59 -11.44
CA ALA A 17 -5.00 5.49 -11.94
C ALA A 17 -4.62 6.57 -10.91
N SER A 18 -5.53 6.97 -10.04
CA SER A 18 -5.29 7.93 -8.97
C SER A 18 -4.19 7.46 -8.01
N GLY A 19 -4.23 6.20 -7.58
CA GLY A 19 -3.29 5.62 -6.62
C GLY A 19 -2.02 5.02 -7.24
N ILE A 20 -2.05 4.60 -8.52
CA ILE A 20 -0.94 3.85 -9.14
C ILE A 20 -0.18 4.69 -10.17
N ASP A 21 -0.72 4.83 -11.39
CA ASP A 21 -0.06 5.61 -12.47
C ASP A 21 -1.10 6.41 -13.28
N PRO A 22 -1.20 7.73 -13.07
CA PRO A 22 -2.16 8.57 -13.79
C PRO A 22 -1.86 8.70 -15.29
N ALA A 23 -0.66 8.32 -15.74
CA ALA A 23 -0.25 8.35 -17.13
C ALA A 23 -0.60 7.06 -17.90
N ASP A 24 -1.13 6.04 -17.22
CA ASP A 24 -1.56 4.79 -17.88
C ASP A 24 -2.97 4.92 -18.46
N ARG A 25 -3.06 5.53 -19.64
CA ARG A 25 -4.35 5.81 -20.32
C ARG A 25 -5.17 4.56 -20.64
N ARG A 26 -4.53 3.40 -20.84
CA ARG A 26 -5.21 2.12 -21.15
C ARG A 26 -5.60 1.33 -19.89
N GLY A 27 -5.05 1.68 -18.73
CA GLY A 27 -5.31 1.04 -17.45
C GLY A 27 -4.70 -0.37 -17.29
N HIS A 28 -4.01 -0.90 -18.30
CA HIS A 28 -3.45 -2.25 -18.26
C HIS A 28 -2.34 -2.38 -17.22
N LYS A 29 -1.45 -1.40 -17.14
CA LYS A 29 -0.38 -1.36 -16.14
C LYS A 29 -0.95 -1.21 -14.73
N ASN A 30 -1.94 -0.32 -14.57
CA ASN A 30 -2.60 -0.11 -13.29
C ASN A 30 -3.30 -1.39 -12.80
N TYR A 31 -4.05 -2.04 -13.68
CA TYR A 31 -4.67 -3.31 -13.37
C TYR A 31 -3.65 -4.39 -12.99
N TYR A 32 -2.54 -4.49 -13.72
CA TYR A 32 -1.48 -5.45 -13.42
C TYR A 32 -0.82 -5.20 -12.05
N ILE A 33 -0.49 -3.94 -11.74
CA ILE A 33 0.14 -3.59 -10.45
C ILE A 33 -0.83 -3.84 -9.29
N ASP A 34 -2.10 -3.48 -9.44
CA ASP A 34 -3.15 -3.76 -8.46
C ASP A 34 -3.28 -5.27 -8.19
N LEU A 35 -3.34 -6.08 -9.25
CA LEU A 35 -3.38 -7.53 -9.17
C LEU A 35 -2.16 -8.11 -8.44
N LEU A 36 -0.94 -7.67 -8.81
CA LEU A 36 0.30 -8.14 -8.20
C LEU A 36 0.36 -7.80 -6.70
N GLN A 37 -0.03 -6.58 -6.32
CA GLN A 37 -0.08 -6.18 -4.91
C GLN A 37 -1.09 -7.02 -4.12
N LYS A 38 -2.27 -7.30 -4.69
CA LYS A 38 -3.29 -8.15 -4.05
C LYS A 38 -2.82 -9.59 -3.89
N ILE A 39 -2.16 -10.18 -4.89
CA ILE A 39 -1.57 -11.52 -4.77
C ILE A 39 -0.52 -11.54 -3.66
N ALA A 40 0.37 -10.54 -3.61
CA ALA A 40 1.39 -10.47 -2.56
C ALA A 40 0.79 -10.32 -1.15
N LEU A 41 -0.28 -9.55 -1.01
CA LEU A 41 -1.03 -9.42 0.25
C LEU A 41 -1.74 -10.72 0.63
N GLU A 42 -2.35 -11.42 -0.32
CA GLU A 42 -3.01 -12.72 -0.07
C GLU A 42 -2.06 -13.80 0.46
N GLU A 43 -0.80 -13.77 0.05
CA GLU A 43 0.21 -14.74 0.51
C GLU A 43 0.59 -14.58 1.99
N VAL A 44 0.35 -13.41 2.59
CA VAL A 44 0.78 -13.09 3.96
C VAL A 44 -0.36 -12.78 4.91
N LEU A 45 -1.54 -12.45 4.40
CA LEU A 45 -2.70 -12.07 5.20
C LEU A 45 -3.66 -13.27 5.39
N GLU A 46 -3.82 -13.67 6.62
CA GLU A 46 -4.88 -14.59 7.05
C GLU A 46 -6.05 -13.77 7.61
N LEU A 47 -6.93 -13.29 6.71
CA LEU A 47 -8.06 -12.45 7.09
C LEU A 47 -9.19 -13.26 7.73
N LYS A 48 -9.75 -12.74 8.82
CA LYS A 48 -10.86 -13.37 9.56
C LYS A 48 -12.10 -12.47 9.57
N ARG A 49 -13.26 -13.10 9.54
CA ARG A 49 -14.55 -12.40 9.43
C ARG A 49 -14.89 -11.49 10.61
N GLU A 50 -14.27 -11.70 11.76
CA GLU A 50 -14.42 -10.89 12.97
C GLU A 50 -13.50 -9.69 13.04
N GLU A 51 -12.49 -9.59 12.16
CA GLU A 51 -11.47 -8.56 12.21
C GLU A 51 -11.99 -7.17 11.79
N ILE A 52 -11.45 -6.16 12.46
CA ILE A 52 -11.61 -4.74 12.09
C ILE A 52 -10.27 -4.24 11.55
N VAL A 53 -10.30 -3.73 10.33
CA VAL A 53 -9.10 -3.35 9.59
C VAL A 53 -9.06 -1.83 9.35
N LEU A 54 -7.89 -1.22 9.54
CA LEU A 54 -7.60 0.13 9.09
C LEU A 54 -6.84 0.07 7.76
N ASP A 55 -7.35 0.74 6.73
CA ASP A 55 -6.66 1.02 5.48
C ASP A 55 -6.12 2.45 5.55
N PHE A 56 -4.84 2.59 5.92
CA PHE A 56 -4.18 3.88 6.10
C PHE A 56 -3.69 4.45 4.77
N GLY A 57 -4.20 5.63 4.42
CA GLY A 57 -4.02 6.25 3.11
C GLY A 57 -4.80 5.48 2.03
N CYS A 58 -6.08 5.19 2.30
CA CYS A 58 -6.91 4.31 1.48
C CYS A 58 -7.12 4.82 0.04
N GLY A 59 -6.87 6.10 -0.22
CA GLY A 59 -7.07 6.73 -1.53
C GLY A 59 -8.48 6.51 -2.05
N SER A 60 -8.60 5.94 -3.25
CA SER A 60 -9.89 5.60 -3.88
C SER A 60 -10.59 4.36 -3.30
N GLY A 61 -10.10 3.77 -2.22
CA GLY A 61 -10.69 2.61 -1.57
C GLY A 61 -10.41 1.25 -2.25
N ARG A 62 -9.47 1.18 -3.19
CA ARG A 62 -9.21 -0.05 -3.97
C ARG A 62 -8.82 -1.27 -3.13
N ILE A 63 -8.06 -1.07 -2.05
CA ILE A 63 -7.69 -2.14 -1.12
C ILE A 63 -8.81 -2.33 -0.09
N SER A 64 -9.41 -1.26 0.41
CA SER A 64 -10.56 -1.32 1.33
C SER A 64 -11.66 -2.23 0.77
N TYR A 65 -12.10 -2.01 -0.46
CA TYR A 65 -13.15 -2.82 -1.08
C TYR A 65 -12.72 -4.25 -1.41
N TRP A 66 -11.45 -4.46 -1.68
CA TRP A 66 -10.93 -5.80 -1.95
C TRP A 66 -10.91 -6.69 -0.69
N ILE A 67 -10.62 -6.12 0.49
CA ILE A 67 -10.61 -6.90 1.75
C ILE A 67 -11.98 -6.97 2.43
N ALA A 68 -12.84 -5.99 2.24
CA ALA A 68 -14.13 -5.86 2.94
C ALA A 68 -14.99 -7.14 2.95
N PRO A 69 -15.11 -7.95 1.87
CA PRO A 69 -15.89 -9.18 1.90
C PRO A 69 -15.36 -10.26 2.86
N ARG A 70 -14.13 -10.12 3.36
CA ARG A 70 -13.41 -11.12 4.17
C ARG A 70 -13.28 -10.75 5.64
N VAL A 71 -13.69 -9.53 6.02
CA VAL A 71 -13.53 -8.99 7.38
C VAL A 71 -14.85 -8.41 7.90
N LYS A 72 -14.91 -8.11 9.19
CA LYS A 72 -16.10 -7.51 9.82
C LYS A 72 -16.32 -6.08 9.35
N LYS A 73 -15.26 -5.29 9.33
CA LYS A 73 -15.31 -3.85 9.02
C LYS A 73 -13.96 -3.36 8.51
N VAL A 74 -14.00 -2.44 7.57
CA VAL A 74 -12.84 -1.65 7.13
C VAL A 74 -13.07 -0.19 7.45
N VAL A 75 -12.07 0.46 8.03
CA VAL A 75 -12.00 1.91 8.20
C VAL A 75 -10.92 2.42 7.26
N GLY A 76 -11.27 3.20 6.27
CA GLY A 76 -10.33 3.87 5.37
C GLY A 76 -10.01 5.26 5.88
N LEU A 77 -8.73 5.59 6.03
CA LEU A 77 -8.26 6.91 6.45
C LEU A 77 -7.46 7.56 5.32
N GLU A 78 -7.84 8.75 4.91
CA GLU A 78 -7.23 9.47 3.78
C GLU A 78 -7.18 10.98 4.08
N ILE A 79 -6.18 11.68 3.54
CA ILE A 79 -6.02 13.14 3.74
C ILE A 79 -6.73 13.98 2.68
N THR A 80 -7.10 13.37 1.57
CA THR A 80 -7.63 14.06 0.37
C THR A 80 -9.12 13.81 0.23
N PRO A 81 -9.99 14.82 0.47
CA PRO A 81 -11.45 14.66 0.36
C PRO A 81 -11.90 14.10 -0.99
N GLU A 82 -11.31 14.56 -2.10
CA GLU A 82 -11.66 14.14 -3.46
C GLU A 82 -11.34 12.65 -3.72
N MET A 83 -10.35 12.09 -3.00
CA MET A 83 -10.09 10.65 -3.03
C MET A 83 -11.20 9.89 -2.29
N ILE A 84 -11.68 10.41 -1.17
CA ILE A 84 -12.83 9.83 -0.45
C ILE A 84 -14.09 9.89 -1.30
N ASP A 85 -14.36 11.03 -1.96
CA ASP A 85 -15.49 11.16 -2.88
C ASP A 85 -15.41 10.12 -4.00
N LEU A 86 -14.21 9.88 -4.54
CA LEU A 86 -13.98 8.85 -5.54
C LEU A 86 -14.20 7.44 -4.96
N ALA A 87 -13.77 7.18 -3.72
CA ALA A 87 -14.02 5.91 -3.04
C ALA A 87 -15.51 5.67 -2.84
N GLU A 88 -16.24 6.66 -2.31
CA GLU A 88 -17.68 6.58 -2.09
C GLU A 88 -18.47 6.37 -3.39
N LYS A 89 -18.09 7.05 -4.47
CA LYS A 89 -18.68 6.85 -5.80
C LYS A 89 -18.54 5.41 -6.31
N ASN A 90 -17.50 4.70 -5.89
CA ASN A 90 -17.22 3.31 -6.27
C ASN A 90 -17.60 2.31 -5.16
N ARG A 91 -18.44 2.70 -4.21
CA ARG A 91 -18.87 1.86 -3.09
C ARG A 91 -19.49 0.56 -3.59
N THR A 92 -18.97 -0.56 -3.09
CA THR A 92 -19.43 -1.92 -3.44
C THR A 92 -19.97 -2.70 -2.25
N THR A 93 -19.83 -2.17 -1.01
CA THR A 93 -20.21 -2.85 0.24
C THR A 93 -20.45 -1.84 1.35
N GLU A 94 -21.29 -2.21 2.33
CA GLU A 94 -21.68 -1.35 3.46
C GLU A 94 -20.70 -1.40 4.63
N ASN A 95 -19.84 -2.42 4.72
CA ASN A 95 -18.93 -2.60 5.85
C ASN A 95 -17.59 -1.84 5.70
N VAL A 96 -17.55 -0.81 4.84
CA VAL A 96 -16.44 0.12 4.69
C VAL A 96 -16.88 1.52 5.10
N GLU A 97 -16.14 2.14 5.99
CA GLU A 97 -16.32 3.54 6.37
C GLU A 97 -15.06 4.32 6.01
N PHE A 98 -15.22 5.51 5.41
CA PHE A 98 -14.10 6.38 5.10
C PHE A 98 -14.10 7.63 5.97
N THR A 99 -12.89 8.07 6.36
CA THR A 99 -12.68 9.26 7.18
C THR A 99 -11.56 10.10 6.57
N VAL A 100 -11.85 11.37 6.36
CA VAL A 100 -10.82 12.38 6.01
C VAL A 100 -10.14 12.85 7.29
N TYR A 101 -8.80 12.98 7.28
CA TYR A 101 -8.04 13.57 8.36
C TYR A 101 -7.00 14.56 7.84
N ASP A 102 -6.43 15.39 8.73
CA ASP A 102 -5.54 16.50 8.34
C ASP A 102 -4.09 16.10 8.02
N GLY A 103 -3.76 14.81 8.14
CA GLY A 103 -2.40 14.28 7.95
C GLY A 103 -1.47 14.46 9.14
N VAL A 104 -1.94 15.05 10.23
CA VAL A 104 -1.17 15.34 11.46
C VAL A 104 -1.81 14.72 12.69
N HIS A 105 -3.11 14.96 12.88
CA HIS A 105 -3.86 14.51 14.04
C HIS A 105 -4.69 13.28 13.67
N PHE A 106 -4.25 12.13 14.12
CA PHE A 106 -5.02 10.89 13.92
C PHE A 106 -6.37 10.99 14.64
N PRO A 107 -7.46 10.54 14.00
CA PRO A 107 -8.76 10.44 14.66
C PRO A 107 -8.69 9.56 15.91
N VAL A 108 -9.47 9.89 16.93
CA VAL A 108 -9.61 9.02 18.11
C VAL A 108 -10.48 7.83 17.72
N PHE A 109 -9.90 6.65 17.66
CA PHE A 109 -10.64 5.41 17.46
C PHE A 109 -10.99 4.79 18.80
N LEU A 110 -12.26 4.39 18.95
CA LEU A 110 -12.75 3.77 20.21
C LEU A 110 -12.18 2.37 20.44
N ASN A 111 -11.86 1.66 19.37
CA ASN A 111 -11.31 0.31 19.42
C ASN A 111 -10.05 0.20 18.57
N PRO A 112 -9.04 -0.52 19.05
CA PRO A 112 -7.86 -0.83 18.26
C PRO A 112 -8.19 -1.81 17.13
N PHE A 113 -7.32 -1.86 16.11
CA PHE A 113 -7.46 -2.66 14.90
C PHE A 113 -6.74 -4.00 15.02
N ASP A 114 -7.32 -5.04 14.41
CA ASP A 114 -6.67 -6.35 14.27
C ASP A 114 -5.56 -6.31 13.21
N LEU A 115 -5.81 -5.53 12.14
CA LEU A 115 -4.88 -5.34 11.04
C LEU A 115 -4.88 -3.87 10.61
N ILE A 116 -3.69 -3.34 10.35
CA ILE A 116 -3.52 -2.06 9.65
C ILE A 116 -2.80 -2.33 8.33
N LEU A 117 -3.38 -1.84 7.23
CA LEU A 117 -2.81 -1.88 5.89
C LEU A 117 -2.35 -0.48 5.49
N SER A 118 -1.24 -0.39 4.75
CA SER A 118 -0.81 0.82 4.05
C SER A 118 -0.15 0.45 2.73
N VAL A 119 -0.66 1.00 1.64
CA VAL A 119 -0.16 0.67 0.30
C VAL A 119 0.17 1.93 -0.49
N GLY A 120 1.46 2.23 -0.59
CA GLY A 120 1.98 3.37 -1.35
C GLY A 120 1.88 4.72 -0.65
N VAL A 121 1.82 4.75 0.68
CA VAL A 121 1.66 5.96 1.50
C VAL A 121 2.97 6.37 2.15
N LEU A 122 3.56 5.48 2.96
CA LEU A 122 4.76 5.77 3.76
C LEU A 122 6.01 5.99 2.90
N GLN A 123 6.00 5.56 1.66
CA GLN A 123 7.05 5.86 0.67
C GLN A 123 7.28 7.36 0.42
N THR A 124 6.35 8.21 0.82
CA THR A 124 6.45 9.67 0.70
C THR A 124 6.91 10.34 1.99
N VAL A 125 7.01 9.59 3.09
CA VAL A 125 7.34 10.05 4.44
C VAL A 125 8.75 9.57 4.80
N ARG A 126 9.58 10.40 5.44
CA ARG A 126 11.00 10.08 5.71
C ARG A 126 11.44 10.47 7.11
N GLY A 127 12.53 9.82 7.55
CA GLY A 127 13.23 10.16 8.78
C GLY A 127 12.31 10.16 10.00
N GLU A 128 12.34 11.22 10.79
CA GLU A 128 11.53 11.34 12.00
C GLU A 128 10.01 11.25 11.75
N ALA A 129 9.53 11.82 10.64
CA ALA A 129 8.11 11.73 10.28
C ALA A 129 7.67 10.29 10.00
N LEU A 130 8.51 9.46 9.36
CA LEU A 130 8.24 8.05 9.16
C LEU A 130 8.15 7.31 10.50
N ARG A 131 9.14 7.50 11.38
CA ARG A 131 9.15 6.87 12.72
C ARG A 131 7.92 7.27 13.52
N LYS A 132 7.59 8.57 13.55
CA LYS A 132 6.38 9.07 14.24
C LYS A 132 5.11 8.44 13.70
N THR A 133 4.96 8.34 12.37
CA THR A 133 3.77 7.74 11.75
C THR A 133 3.67 6.25 12.09
N VAL A 134 4.77 5.49 12.01
CA VAL A 134 4.78 4.06 12.37
C VAL A 134 4.42 3.89 13.86
N SER A 135 4.99 4.68 14.74
CA SER A 135 4.67 4.66 16.18
C SER A 135 3.19 4.97 16.46
N GLN A 136 2.60 5.92 15.75
CA GLN A 136 1.17 6.22 15.87
C GLN A 136 0.31 5.03 15.37
N LEU A 137 0.66 4.42 14.24
CA LEU A 137 -0.05 3.22 13.75
C LEU A 137 0.05 2.07 14.75
N ALA A 138 1.22 1.85 15.37
CA ALA A 138 1.41 0.83 16.40
C ALA A 138 0.48 1.03 17.62
N GLN A 139 0.18 2.28 18.01
CA GLN A 139 -0.73 2.57 19.12
C GLN A 139 -2.16 2.11 18.82
N TYR A 140 -2.58 2.14 17.55
CA TYR A 140 -3.92 1.71 17.13
C TYR A 140 -4.03 0.21 16.85
N LEU A 141 -2.94 -0.55 16.91
CA LEU A 141 -2.97 -2.01 16.82
C LEU A 141 -3.35 -2.65 18.15
N LYS A 142 -4.14 -3.71 18.11
CA LYS A 142 -4.30 -4.66 19.22
C LYS A 142 -2.96 -5.36 19.50
N ASN A 143 -2.82 -5.93 20.70
CA ASN A 143 -1.76 -6.91 20.95
C ASN A 143 -1.94 -8.08 19.98
N GLN A 144 -0.86 -8.58 19.40
CA GLN A 144 -0.85 -9.57 18.30
C GLN A 144 -1.50 -9.08 16.99
N GLY A 145 -1.93 -7.82 16.94
CA GLY A 145 -2.38 -7.17 15.70
C GLY A 145 -1.25 -6.98 14.71
N LYS A 146 -1.56 -6.97 13.42
CA LYS A 146 -0.58 -6.92 12.34
C LYS A 146 -0.59 -5.57 11.62
N LEU A 147 0.61 -5.08 11.28
CA LEU A 147 0.82 -3.99 10.34
C LEU A 147 1.39 -4.57 9.06
N CYS A 148 0.68 -4.43 7.94
CA CYS A 148 1.14 -4.89 6.63
C CYS A 148 1.28 -3.70 5.69
N LEU A 149 2.50 -3.52 5.16
CA LEU A 149 2.84 -2.39 4.31
C LEU A 149 3.27 -2.88 2.93
N VAL A 150 2.86 -2.16 1.89
CA VAL A 150 3.42 -2.30 0.53
C VAL A 150 3.95 -0.93 0.10
N GLU A 151 5.26 -0.74 0.21
CA GLU A 151 5.89 0.57 0.08
C GLU A 151 7.13 0.54 -0.83
N GLN A 152 7.46 1.69 -1.41
CA GLN A 152 8.66 1.81 -2.23
C GLN A 152 9.89 2.05 -1.36
N VAL A 153 10.94 1.29 -1.68
CA VAL A 153 12.26 1.35 -1.06
C VAL A 153 13.31 1.69 -2.12
N SER A 154 14.27 2.55 -1.81
CA SER A 154 15.36 2.87 -2.73
C SER A 154 16.64 3.26 -2.00
N ASP A 155 17.76 2.68 -2.43
CA ASP A 155 19.12 3.11 -2.04
C ASP A 155 19.69 4.18 -2.96
N ASN A 156 18.98 4.52 -4.05
CA ASN A 156 19.41 5.54 -4.99
C ASN A 156 19.10 6.94 -4.43
N PRO A 157 20.14 7.78 -4.16
CA PRO A 157 19.93 9.12 -3.60
C PRO A 157 19.17 10.09 -4.51
N LYS A 158 19.06 9.75 -5.81
CA LYS A 158 18.27 10.52 -6.78
C LYS A 158 16.77 10.18 -6.72
N VAL A 159 16.40 9.12 -6.02
CA VAL A 159 15.01 8.68 -5.86
C VAL A 159 14.57 9.05 -4.44
N SER A 160 13.59 9.94 -4.34
CA SER A 160 13.08 10.38 -3.03
C SER A 160 12.16 9.31 -2.43
N ARG A 161 12.75 8.22 -1.90
CA ARG A 161 12.08 7.13 -1.19
C ARG A 161 12.88 6.77 0.05
N PRO A 162 12.25 6.27 1.12
CA PRO A 162 12.98 5.72 2.26
C PRO A 162 13.84 4.53 1.85
N LYS A 163 14.93 4.30 2.59
CA LYS A 163 15.72 3.08 2.51
C LYS A 163 15.05 1.96 3.29
N LEU A 164 15.46 0.73 3.03
CA LEU A 164 14.99 -0.43 3.79
C LEU A 164 15.27 -0.28 5.29
N GLU A 165 16.48 0.18 5.62
CA GLU A 165 16.91 0.39 7.01
C GLU A 165 16.04 1.41 7.75
N GLU A 166 15.54 2.46 7.06
CA GLU A 166 14.67 3.47 7.69
C GLU A 166 13.33 2.86 8.14
N TYR A 167 12.78 1.90 7.37
CA TYR A 167 11.57 1.17 7.78
C TYR A 167 11.85 0.23 8.94
N LEU A 168 12.93 -0.58 8.86
CA LEU A 168 13.29 -1.53 9.91
C LEU A 168 13.57 -0.81 11.24
N GLN A 169 14.28 0.30 11.20
CA GLN A 169 14.52 1.14 12.38
C GLN A 169 13.19 1.70 12.96
N ALA A 170 12.27 2.17 12.11
CA ALA A 170 10.98 2.67 12.57
C ALA A 170 10.14 1.58 13.27
N PHE A 171 10.23 0.33 12.81
CA PHE A 171 9.55 -0.81 13.47
C PHE A 171 10.19 -1.13 14.83
N GLU A 172 11.51 -1.18 14.89
CA GLU A 172 12.25 -1.45 16.13
C GLU A 172 11.99 -0.36 17.19
N GLU A 173 12.08 0.93 16.83
CA GLU A 173 11.80 2.05 17.74
C GLU A 173 10.33 2.09 18.20
N SER A 174 9.41 1.45 17.46
CA SER A 174 8.00 1.32 17.81
C SER A 174 7.67 0.02 18.56
N GLU A 175 8.70 -0.74 18.98
CA GLU A 175 8.58 -2.03 19.68
C GLU A 175 7.74 -3.07 18.89
N LEU A 176 7.77 -2.98 17.57
CA LEU A 176 7.06 -3.89 16.68
C LEU A 176 7.98 -5.04 16.26
N LYS A 177 7.46 -6.26 16.29
CA LYS A 177 8.17 -7.46 15.86
C LYS A 177 8.11 -7.58 14.34
N HIS A 178 9.25 -7.45 13.67
CA HIS A 178 9.37 -7.74 12.25
C HIS A 178 9.23 -9.25 11.99
N LEU A 179 8.21 -9.64 11.21
CA LEU A 179 7.98 -11.03 10.86
C LEU A 179 8.66 -11.39 9.53
N GLN A 180 8.39 -10.57 8.49
CA GLN A 180 9.00 -10.77 7.17
C GLN A 180 8.97 -9.50 6.33
N SER A 181 9.93 -9.39 5.40
CA SER A 181 9.91 -8.39 4.34
C SER A 181 10.61 -8.91 3.10
N TYR A 182 10.07 -8.56 1.93
CA TYR A 182 10.68 -8.95 0.66
C TYR A 182 10.22 -8.03 -0.48
N PRO A 183 11.05 -7.88 -1.53
CA PRO A 183 10.67 -7.13 -2.70
C PRO A 183 9.62 -7.89 -3.52
N ILE A 184 8.54 -7.21 -3.87
CA ILE A 184 7.46 -7.78 -4.70
C ILE A 184 7.56 -7.34 -6.15
N ARG A 185 8.13 -6.16 -6.42
CA ARG A 185 8.23 -5.61 -7.78
C ARG A 185 9.42 -4.66 -7.93
N ASN A 186 9.96 -4.61 -9.13
CA ASN A 186 10.96 -3.62 -9.52
C ASN A 186 10.30 -2.43 -10.20
N GLY A 187 10.65 -1.21 -9.79
CA GLY A 187 10.04 0.02 -10.30
C GLY A 187 10.16 0.23 -11.81
N ARG A 188 11.28 -0.22 -12.40
CA ARG A 188 11.51 -0.21 -13.84
C ARG A 188 11.78 -1.61 -14.36
N TRP A 189 10.71 -2.29 -14.74
CA TRP A 189 10.77 -3.58 -15.40
C TRP A 189 10.27 -3.45 -16.84
N TRP A 190 11.04 -3.91 -17.81
CA TRP A 190 10.74 -3.74 -19.23
C TRP A 190 9.39 -4.34 -19.65
N MET A 191 8.97 -5.45 -19.02
CA MET A 191 7.68 -6.09 -19.29
C MET A 191 6.48 -5.18 -18.96
N LEU A 192 6.62 -4.24 -17.99
CA LEU A 192 5.57 -3.26 -17.70
C LEU A 192 5.25 -2.36 -18.90
N TYR A 193 6.21 -2.13 -19.79
CA TYR A 193 5.95 -1.39 -21.03
C TYR A 193 5.08 -2.22 -21.97
N LEU A 194 5.35 -3.52 -22.14
CA LEU A 194 4.53 -4.40 -22.96
C LEU A 194 3.10 -4.51 -22.41
N ILE A 195 2.97 -4.66 -21.08
CA ILE A 195 1.68 -4.67 -20.37
C ILE A 195 0.94 -3.35 -20.63
N ARG A 196 1.60 -2.20 -20.39
CA ARG A 196 1.03 -0.87 -20.53
C ARG A 196 0.45 -0.63 -21.93
N TYR A 197 1.16 -1.05 -22.96
CA TYR A 197 0.72 -0.90 -24.36
C TYR A 197 -0.25 -1.98 -24.83
N GLY A 198 -0.62 -2.94 -23.94
CA GLY A 198 -1.58 -4.00 -24.26
C GLY A 198 -1.02 -5.07 -25.19
N LEU A 199 0.30 -5.23 -25.24
CA LEU A 199 0.98 -6.27 -26.05
C LEU A 199 0.95 -7.64 -25.37
N ILE A 200 0.56 -7.69 -24.09
CA ILE A 200 0.36 -8.92 -23.33
C ILE A 200 -1.13 -9.05 -23.00
N PRO A 201 -1.78 -10.20 -23.34
CA PRO A 201 -3.17 -10.45 -22.98
C PRO A 201 -3.40 -10.47 -21.48
N LYS A 202 -4.51 -9.87 -21.00
CA LYS A 202 -4.85 -9.81 -19.56
C LYS A 202 -4.91 -11.18 -18.88
N GLY A 203 -5.32 -12.23 -19.60
CA GLY A 203 -5.37 -13.60 -19.08
C GLY A 203 -4.01 -14.15 -18.62
N TRP A 204 -2.89 -13.52 -19.01
CA TRP A 204 -1.54 -13.91 -18.61
C TRP A 204 -1.06 -13.15 -17.36
N PHE A 205 -1.74 -12.06 -16.96
CA PHE A 205 -1.27 -11.17 -15.91
C PHE A 205 -1.07 -11.89 -14.58
N HIS A 206 -1.97 -12.77 -14.19
CA HIS A 206 -1.83 -13.54 -12.94
C HIS A 206 -0.56 -14.41 -12.96
N ARG A 207 -0.31 -15.15 -14.01
CA ARG A 207 0.90 -16.00 -14.15
C ARG A 207 2.18 -15.16 -14.11
N ILE A 208 2.17 -14.01 -14.79
CA ILE A 208 3.30 -13.09 -14.83
C ILE A 208 3.53 -12.48 -13.46
N ALA A 209 2.47 -12.08 -12.73
CA ALA A 209 2.58 -11.53 -11.39
C ALA A 209 3.17 -12.53 -10.40
N VAL A 210 2.67 -13.77 -10.38
CA VAL A 210 3.23 -14.85 -9.55
C VAL A 210 4.71 -15.09 -9.89
N TRP A 211 5.05 -15.16 -11.17
CA TRP A 211 6.44 -15.32 -11.59
C TRP A 211 7.32 -14.12 -11.17
N GLU A 212 6.82 -12.86 -11.29
CA GLU A 212 7.54 -11.67 -10.86
C GLU A 212 7.80 -11.70 -9.35
N LEU A 213 6.81 -12.05 -8.53
CA LEU A 213 6.94 -12.21 -7.08
C LEU A 213 8.02 -13.25 -6.72
N MET A 214 7.95 -14.44 -7.30
CA MET A 214 8.93 -15.51 -7.06
C MET A 214 10.35 -15.09 -7.45
N LYS A 215 10.51 -14.41 -8.57
CA LYS A 215 11.80 -13.92 -9.07
C LYS A 215 12.39 -12.86 -8.14
N ASN A 216 11.57 -11.89 -7.70
CA ASN A 216 12.05 -10.78 -6.88
C ASN A 216 12.48 -11.24 -5.49
N ARG A 217 11.80 -12.22 -4.88
CA ARG A 217 12.20 -12.81 -3.59
C ARG A 217 13.59 -13.43 -3.60
N LYS A 218 14.02 -13.97 -4.74
CA LYS A 218 15.32 -14.63 -4.91
C LYS A 218 16.46 -13.69 -5.28
N THR A 219 16.16 -12.40 -5.54
CA THR A 219 17.13 -11.49 -6.14
C THR A 219 17.51 -10.39 -5.17
N GLU A 220 18.69 -10.46 -4.58
CA GLU A 220 19.32 -9.39 -3.78
C GLU A 220 19.95 -8.28 -4.61
N LYS A 221 19.84 -8.31 -5.94
CA LYS A 221 20.50 -7.33 -6.81
C LYS A 221 20.06 -5.90 -6.50
N GLN A 222 21.04 -5.03 -6.32
CA GLN A 222 20.80 -3.58 -6.29
C GLN A 222 20.05 -3.16 -7.53
N ILE A 223 18.99 -2.38 -7.35
CA ILE A 223 18.20 -1.87 -8.46
C ILE A 223 18.42 -0.37 -8.56
N PRO A 224 18.72 0.12 -9.76
CA PRO A 224 19.11 1.52 -9.95
C PRO A 224 17.97 2.53 -9.68
N TYR A 225 16.76 2.06 -9.36
CA TYR A 225 15.62 2.93 -9.14
C TYR A 225 14.98 2.71 -7.77
N TYR A 226 13.88 1.95 -7.69
CA TYR A 226 13.19 1.55 -6.47
C TYR A 226 12.58 0.17 -6.63
N LYS A 227 12.31 -0.47 -5.50
CA LYS A 227 11.54 -1.71 -5.41
C LYS A 227 10.27 -1.44 -4.59
N ASP A 228 9.16 -2.05 -4.95
CA ASP A 228 8.05 -2.18 -4.03
C ASP A 228 8.36 -3.36 -3.10
N TYR A 229 8.34 -3.10 -1.80
CA TYR A 229 8.52 -4.08 -0.74
C TYR A 229 7.21 -4.34 -0.02
N LEU A 230 6.99 -5.58 0.34
CA LEU A 230 6.00 -5.95 1.32
C LEU A 230 6.69 -6.14 2.67
N PHE A 231 6.08 -5.60 3.72
CA PHE A 231 6.48 -5.78 5.12
C PHE A 231 5.30 -6.34 5.90
N LEU A 232 5.55 -7.34 6.74
CA LEU A 232 4.61 -7.84 7.72
C LEU A 232 5.23 -7.76 9.11
N ILE A 233 4.55 -7.05 9.99
CA ILE A 233 5.01 -6.70 11.32
C ILE A 233 3.87 -7.03 12.31
N GLU A 234 4.20 -7.38 13.53
CA GLU A 234 3.26 -7.74 14.60
C GLU A 234 3.51 -6.89 15.84
N LYS A 235 2.48 -6.43 16.47
CA LYS A 235 2.55 -5.84 17.82
C LYS A 235 2.60 -6.98 18.83
N PRO A 236 3.61 -7.02 19.71
CA PRO A 236 3.72 -8.04 20.77
C PRO A 236 2.50 -8.12 21.69
#